data_64d5828e03686878be9a012ea10ce935
#
_entry.id   64d5828e03686878be9a012ea10ce935
#
_cell.length_a   1.000
_cell.length_b   1.000
_cell.length_c   1.000
_cell.angle_alpha   90.00
_cell.angle_beta   90.00
_cell.angle_gamma   90.00
#
_symmetry.space_group_name_H-M   'P 1'
#
loop_
_entity.id
_entity.type
_entity.pdbx_description
1 polymer ?
#
loop_
_entity_poly.entity_id
_entity_poly.type
_entity_poly.pdbx_seq_one_letter_code
_entity_poly.pdbx_strand_id
1 'polypeptide(L)'
;MLRWKMLALLGLSFGLAGVSWGFAQQQRTIGFYELRIYTAQPGKRDALAARFASRTAAIYARHGITNVGYWIPQQSDPELGISAENTFIYMRGYPSKAERDKRLTAAHDDPEFAEVVTKQERNAATKLIVKAHNIDMVPNGNYTAIQIVP
;
A
#
# COMPACT_ATOMS: atom_id res chain seq x y z
N MET A 1 -62.69 -30.01 50.09
CA MET A 1 -61.28 -29.78 50.46
C MET A 1 -60.39 -30.02 49.26
N LEU A 2 -60.00 -29.01 48.53
CA LEU A 2 -59.17 -29.15 47.31
C LEU A 2 -57.95 -28.29 47.47
N ARG A 3 -56.80 -28.94 47.63
CA ARG A 3 -55.47 -28.33 47.84
C ARG A 3 -54.87 -27.99 46.47
N TRP A 4 -54.77 -26.71 46.16
CA TRP A 4 -54.09 -26.20 44.95
C TRP A 4 -52.60 -26.15 45.20
N LYS A 5 -51.85 -26.92 44.43
CA LYS A 5 -50.36 -26.88 44.38
C LYS A 5 -49.96 -25.78 43.40
N MET A 6 -49.33 -24.72 43.89
CA MET A 6 -48.64 -23.72 43.06
C MET A 6 -47.34 -24.36 42.56
N LEU A 7 -47.22 -24.45 41.23
CA LEU A 7 -45.99 -24.74 40.55
C LEU A 7 -45.25 -23.40 40.26
N ALA A 8 -44.13 -23.18 40.91
CA ALA A 8 -43.22 -22.07 40.63
C ALA A 8 -42.39 -22.41 39.41
N LEU A 9 -42.63 -21.70 38.30
CA LEU A 9 -41.76 -21.72 37.12
C LEU A 9 -40.53 -20.81 37.36
N LEU A 10 -39.38 -21.43 37.61
CA LEU A 10 -38.09 -20.77 37.61
C LEU A 10 -37.68 -20.53 36.14
N GLY A 11 -37.83 -19.28 35.68
CA GLY A 11 -37.30 -18.82 34.41
C GLY A 11 -35.80 -18.69 34.48
N LEU A 12 -35.06 -19.58 33.82
CA LEU A 12 -33.64 -19.44 33.53
C LEU A 12 -33.46 -18.44 32.39
N SER A 13 -33.11 -17.20 32.73
CA SER A 13 -32.68 -16.21 31.75
C SER A 13 -31.22 -16.52 31.36
N PHE A 14 -31.02 -17.16 30.24
CA PHE A 14 -29.72 -17.26 29.60
C PHE A 14 -29.34 -15.87 29.03
N GLY A 15 -28.52 -15.13 29.75
CA GLY A 15 -27.88 -13.93 29.26
C GLY A 15 -26.84 -14.31 28.20
N LEU A 16 -27.16 -14.09 26.93
CA LEU A 16 -26.21 -14.09 25.84
C LEU A 16 -25.26 -12.91 26.02
N ALA A 17 -24.15 -13.13 26.74
CA ALA A 17 -23.02 -12.21 26.69
C ALA A 17 -22.46 -12.22 25.27
N GLY A 18 -22.87 -11.25 24.46
CA GLY A 18 -22.30 -10.99 23.16
C GLY A 18 -20.84 -10.61 23.31
N VAL A 19 -19.94 -11.55 23.02
CA VAL A 19 -18.51 -11.26 22.88
C VAL A 19 -18.36 -10.44 21.61
N SER A 20 -18.41 -9.13 21.75
CA SER A 20 -18.03 -8.21 20.67
C SER A 20 -16.53 -8.38 20.44
N TRP A 21 -16.16 -9.15 19.46
CA TRP A 21 -14.80 -9.19 18.93
C TRP A 21 -14.59 -7.84 18.22
N GLY A 22 -14.22 -6.83 18.98
CA GLY A 22 -13.69 -5.60 18.44
C GLY A 22 -12.38 -5.93 17.76
N PHE A 23 -12.40 -6.13 16.45
CA PHE A 23 -11.19 -6.05 15.64
C PHE A 23 -10.73 -4.60 15.75
N ALA A 24 -9.87 -4.34 16.76
CA ALA A 24 -9.08 -3.13 16.76
C ALA A 24 -8.24 -3.18 15.48
N GLN A 25 -8.69 -2.48 14.47
CA GLN A 25 -7.94 -2.24 13.25
C GLN A 25 -6.71 -1.45 13.69
N GLN A 26 -5.61 -2.19 13.90
CA GLN A 26 -4.35 -1.62 14.32
C GLN A 26 -3.93 -0.67 13.20
N GLN A 27 -4.16 0.63 13.38
CA GLN A 27 -3.67 1.66 12.48
C GLN A 27 -2.17 1.45 12.34
N ARG A 28 -1.75 0.95 11.19
CA ARG A 28 -0.34 0.72 10.91
C ARG A 28 0.31 2.09 10.79
N THR A 29 0.98 2.52 11.84
CA THR A 29 1.72 3.77 11.82
C THR A 29 2.83 3.64 10.77
N ILE A 30 2.79 4.52 9.77
CA ILE A 30 3.85 4.62 8.77
C ILE A 30 4.93 5.52 9.36
N GLY A 31 6.10 4.97 9.61
CA GLY A 31 7.27 5.70 10.13
C GLY A 31 8.34 5.99 9.09
N PHE A 32 8.17 5.48 7.87
CA PHE A 32 9.13 5.67 6.78
C PHE A 32 8.42 5.70 5.43
N TYR A 33 8.77 6.65 4.59
CA TYR A 33 8.22 6.81 3.24
C TYR A 33 9.32 6.79 2.19
N GLU A 34 8.98 6.30 1.00
CA GLU A 34 9.77 6.49 -0.20
C GLU A 34 8.93 7.22 -1.25
N LEU A 35 9.37 8.39 -1.66
CA LEU A 35 8.86 9.05 -2.85
C LEU A 35 9.69 8.57 -4.05
N ARG A 36 9.01 8.03 -5.05
CA ARG A 36 9.60 7.50 -6.28
C ARG A 36 9.19 8.38 -7.45
N ILE A 37 10.18 8.92 -8.17
CA ILE A 37 9.96 9.71 -9.37
C ILE A 37 10.60 8.97 -10.53
N TYR A 38 9.78 8.45 -11.43
CA TYR A 38 10.24 7.71 -12.61
C TYR A 38 10.11 8.55 -13.87
N THR A 39 11.18 8.59 -14.66
CA THR A 39 11.12 9.05 -16.04
C THR A 39 10.90 7.83 -16.92
N ALA A 40 9.77 7.76 -17.57
CA ALA A 40 9.46 6.71 -18.54
C ALA A 40 10.15 6.98 -19.89
N GLN A 41 10.30 5.95 -20.71
CA GLN A 41 10.63 6.10 -22.12
C GLN A 41 9.59 7.01 -22.80
N PRO A 42 9.98 7.77 -23.83
CA PRO A 42 9.02 8.62 -24.56
C PRO A 42 7.77 7.84 -24.96
N GLY A 43 6.60 8.37 -24.58
CA GLY A 43 5.30 7.75 -24.86
C GLY A 43 4.97 6.50 -24.05
N LYS A 44 5.79 6.10 -23.04
CA LYS A 44 5.58 4.88 -22.25
C LYS A 44 5.07 5.13 -20.83
N ARG A 45 4.83 6.38 -20.44
CA ARG A 45 4.30 6.70 -19.09
C ARG A 45 2.99 5.97 -18.78
N ASP A 46 2.05 5.98 -19.71
CA ASP A 46 0.74 5.37 -19.49
C ASP A 46 0.82 3.84 -19.42
N ALA A 47 1.72 3.22 -20.21
CA ALA A 47 2.01 1.80 -20.08
C ALA A 47 2.65 1.46 -18.72
N LEU A 48 3.52 2.34 -18.20
CA LEU A 48 4.09 2.21 -16.86
C LEU A 48 3.01 2.33 -15.77
N ALA A 49 2.14 3.33 -15.87
CA ALA A 49 1.01 3.50 -14.95
C ALA A 49 0.06 2.29 -14.98
N ALA A 50 -0.25 1.78 -16.17
CA ALA A 50 -1.09 0.59 -16.34
C ALA A 50 -0.46 -0.67 -15.71
N ARG A 51 0.86 -0.87 -15.83
CA ARG A 51 1.57 -1.96 -15.14
C ARG A 51 1.44 -1.84 -13.62
N PHE A 52 1.58 -0.63 -13.07
CA PHE A 52 1.38 -0.41 -11.63
C PHE A 52 -0.05 -0.73 -11.22
N ALA A 53 -1.04 -0.21 -11.91
CA ALA A 53 -2.46 -0.43 -11.60
C ALA A 53 -2.88 -1.90 -11.68
N SER A 54 -2.38 -2.64 -12.69
CA SER A 54 -2.81 -4.01 -12.94
C SER A 54 -2.03 -5.07 -12.15
N ARG A 55 -0.76 -4.80 -11.76
CA ARG A 55 0.12 -5.82 -11.19
C ARG A 55 1.00 -5.32 -10.05
N THR A 56 1.85 -4.30 -10.28
CA THR A 56 2.94 -3.94 -9.36
C THR A 56 2.41 -3.52 -7.99
N ALA A 57 1.31 -2.75 -7.93
CA ALA A 57 0.70 -2.31 -6.68
C ALA A 57 0.19 -3.49 -5.84
N ALA A 58 -0.42 -4.50 -6.48
CA ALA A 58 -0.89 -5.71 -5.80
C ALA A 58 0.27 -6.55 -5.24
N ILE A 59 1.37 -6.67 -6.00
CA ILE A 59 2.58 -7.34 -5.52
C ILE A 59 3.12 -6.63 -4.27
N TYR A 60 3.26 -5.31 -4.29
CA TYR A 60 3.71 -4.55 -3.13
C TYR A 60 2.77 -4.74 -1.93
N ALA A 61 1.46 -4.66 -2.14
CA ALA A 61 0.48 -4.80 -1.06
C ALA A 61 0.57 -6.17 -0.37
N ARG A 62 0.71 -7.28 -1.11
CA ARG A 62 0.82 -8.62 -0.50
C ARG A 62 2.12 -8.83 0.28
N HIS A 63 3.17 -8.05 -0.02
CA HIS A 63 4.39 -8.02 0.78
C HIS A 63 4.35 -6.96 1.90
N GLY A 64 3.18 -6.42 2.21
CA GLY A 64 2.97 -5.49 3.31
C GLY A 64 3.48 -4.07 3.06
N ILE A 65 3.82 -3.73 1.82
CA ILE A 65 4.20 -2.38 1.42
C ILE A 65 2.92 -1.56 1.24
N THR A 66 2.82 -0.43 1.93
CA THR A 66 1.67 0.45 1.79
C THR A 66 1.82 1.31 0.53
N ASN A 67 0.90 1.17 -0.40
CA ASN A 67 0.81 2.06 -1.55
C ASN A 67 0.10 3.35 -1.11
N VAL A 68 0.85 4.43 -0.89
CA VAL A 68 0.30 5.70 -0.40
C VAL A 68 -0.47 6.42 -1.50
N GLY A 69 0.08 6.46 -2.71
CA GLY A 69 -0.58 7.06 -3.86
C GLY A 69 0.29 7.09 -5.11
N TYR A 70 -0.34 7.48 -6.22
CA TYR A 70 0.23 7.53 -7.56
C TYR A 70 -0.19 8.84 -8.22
N TRP A 71 0.75 9.54 -8.86
CA TRP A 71 0.49 10.85 -9.46
C TRP A 71 1.13 10.98 -10.82
N ILE A 72 0.50 11.81 -11.65
CA ILE A 72 1.02 12.27 -12.94
C ILE A 72 1.12 13.79 -12.89
N PRO A 73 2.31 14.37 -13.08
CA PRO A 73 2.47 15.82 -13.11
C PRO A 73 1.60 16.45 -14.21
N GLN A 74 0.92 17.53 -13.88
CA GLN A 74 0.08 18.27 -14.84
C GLN A 74 0.89 19.27 -15.66
N GLN A 75 2.07 19.66 -15.16
CA GLN A 75 2.99 20.58 -15.80
C GLN A 75 4.40 20.04 -15.74
N SER A 76 5.21 20.38 -16.73
CA SER A 76 6.63 20.09 -16.73
C SER A 76 7.39 21.10 -15.86
N ASP A 77 8.42 20.61 -15.16
CA ASP A 77 9.37 21.43 -14.41
C ASP A 77 10.79 21.00 -14.83
N PRO A 78 11.42 21.74 -15.75
CA PRO A 78 12.76 21.41 -16.23
C PRO A 78 13.85 21.51 -15.15
N GLU A 79 13.67 22.38 -14.14
CA GLU A 79 14.65 22.53 -13.06
C GLU A 79 14.68 21.30 -12.18
N LEU A 80 13.54 20.67 -11.93
CA LEU A 80 13.43 19.41 -11.22
C LEU A 80 13.56 18.17 -12.14
N GLY A 81 13.71 18.37 -13.44
CA GLY A 81 13.77 17.29 -14.42
C GLY A 81 12.45 16.52 -14.55
N ILE A 82 11.32 17.19 -14.31
CA ILE A 82 9.98 16.62 -14.39
C ILE A 82 9.37 16.97 -15.76
N SER A 83 8.93 15.95 -16.47
CA SER A 83 8.14 16.09 -17.71
C SER A 83 6.72 15.64 -17.43
N ALA A 84 5.73 16.49 -17.75
CA ALA A 84 4.31 16.11 -17.65
C ALA A 84 3.96 14.90 -18.53
N GLU A 85 4.68 14.70 -19.61
CA GLU A 85 4.42 13.60 -20.56
C GLU A 85 5.04 12.27 -20.14
N ASN A 86 6.23 12.31 -19.48
CA ASN A 86 7.03 11.11 -19.26
C ASN A 86 7.29 10.81 -17.78
N THR A 87 6.81 11.64 -16.85
CA THR A 87 7.03 11.40 -15.42
C THR A 87 5.85 10.66 -14.78
N PHE A 88 6.18 9.64 -14.00
CA PHE A 88 5.27 8.91 -13.13
C PHE A 88 5.79 8.95 -11.70
N ILE A 89 4.96 9.40 -10.77
CA ILE A 89 5.32 9.58 -9.36
C ILE A 89 4.49 8.64 -8.52
N TYR A 90 5.10 8.03 -7.52
CA TYR A 90 4.36 7.28 -6.52
C TYR A 90 5.07 7.30 -5.17
N MET A 91 4.31 7.04 -4.11
CA MET A 91 4.82 6.98 -2.76
C MET A 91 4.46 5.64 -2.11
N ARG A 92 5.41 5.08 -1.39
CA ARG A 92 5.25 3.89 -0.57
C ARG A 92 5.48 4.23 0.89
N GLY A 93 4.79 3.50 1.77
CA GLY A 93 4.92 3.65 3.21
C GLY A 93 5.28 2.35 3.91
N TYR A 94 6.04 2.45 5.01
CA TYR A 94 6.53 1.33 5.80
C TYR A 94 6.56 1.69 7.29
N PRO A 95 6.50 0.71 8.20
CA PRO A 95 6.64 0.99 9.64
C PRO A 95 8.00 1.61 9.98
N SER A 96 9.07 1.19 9.30
CA SER A 96 10.44 1.67 9.51
C SER A 96 11.30 1.42 8.27
N LYS A 97 12.51 1.99 8.24
CA LYS A 97 13.50 1.71 7.19
C LYS A 97 13.90 0.23 7.14
N ALA A 98 14.07 -0.42 8.29
CA ALA A 98 14.40 -1.84 8.34
C ALA A 98 13.25 -2.71 7.75
N GLU A 99 12.01 -2.38 8.05
CA GLU A 99 10.85 -3.03 7.43
C GLU A 99 10.76 -2.75 5.93
N ARG A 100 11.15 -1.56 5.48
CA ARG A 100 11.26 -1.26 4.04
C ARG A 100 12.24 -2.21 3.36
N ASP A 101 13.45 -2.33 3.88
CA ASP A 101 14.49 -3.16 3.28
C ASP A 101 14.04 -4.63 3.19
N LYS A 102 13.48 -5.17 4.26
CA LYS A 102 12.94 -6.53 4.32
C LYS A 102 11.80 -6.77 3.30
N ARG A 103 10.81 -5.89 3.27
CA ARG A 103 9.63 -6.04 2.43
C ARG A 103 9.93 -5.85 0.94
N LEU A 104 10.85 -4.93 0.61
CA LEU A 104 11.30 -4.75 -0.77
C LEU A 104 12.07 -5.96 -1.28
N THR A 105 12.96 -6.53 -0.47
CA THR A 105 13.63 -7.78 -0.83
C THR A 105 12.61 -8.86 -1.13
N ALA A 106 11.65 -9.10 -0.23
CA ALA A 106 10.62 -10.10 -0.43
C ALA A 106 9.75 -9.83 -1.68
N ALA A 107 9.43 -8.57 -1.97
CA ALA A 107 8.68 -8.21 -3.17
C ALA A 107 9.49 -8.40 -4.46
N HIS A 108 10.79 -8.13 -4.44
CA HIS A 108 11.67 -8.34 -5.59
C HIS A 108 11.96 -9.82 -5.85
N ASP A 109 11.95 -10.65 -4.81
CA ASP A 109 12.10 -12.11 -4.91
C ASP A 109 10.78 -12.81 -5.31
N ASP A 110 9.68 -12.08 -5.38
CA ASP A 110 8.40 -12.61 -5.83
C ASP A 110 8.47 -13.02 -7.31
N PRO A 111 8.09 -14.28 -7.66
CA PRO A 111 8.13 -14.74 -9.04
C PRO A 111 7.31 -13.89 -10.02
N GLU A 112 6.19 -13.34 -9.56
CA GLU A 112 5.38 -12.45 -10.40
C GLU A 112 6.09 -11.11 -10.65
N PHE A 113 6.80 -10.57 -9.65
CA PHE A 113 7.61 -9.37 -9.84
C PHE A 113 8.73 -9.61 -10.86
N ALA A 114 9.39 -10.76 -10.76
CA ALA A 114 10.43 -11.14 -11.71
C ALA A 114 9.90 -11.20 -13.16
N GLU A 115 8.72 -11.78 -13.35
CA GLU A 115 8.09 -11.91 -14.67
C GLU A 115 7.57 -10.57 -15.20
N VAL A 116 6.84 -9.81 -14.39
CA VAL A 116 6.12 -8.60 -14.83
C VAL A 116 7.01 -7.36 -14.87
N VAL A 117 7.96 -7.24 -13.93
CA VAL A 117 8.79 -6.04 -13.79
C VAL A 117 10.22 -6.30 -14.25
N THR A 118 10.90 -7.24 -13.61
CA THR A 118 12.34 -7.44 -13.84
C THR A 118 12.64 -7.83 -15.28
N LYS A 119 11.90 -8.79 -15.85
CA LYS A 119 12.06 -9.25 -17.22
C LYS A 119 11.78 -8.12 -18.23
N GLN A 120 10.73 -7.34 -18.00
CA GLN A 120 10.38 -6.21 -18.85
C GLN A 120 11.45 -5.11 -18.82
N GLU A 121 11.94 -4.74 -17.62
CA GLU A 121 12.93 -3.67 -17.48
C GLU A 121 14.34 -4.07 -17.93
N ARG A 122 14.67 -5.37 -17.95
CA ARG A 122 15.93 -5.89 -18.50
C ARG A 122 15.96 -5.97 -20.02
N ASN A 123 14.81 -6.02 -20.67
CA ASN A 123 14.72 -6.11 -22.12
C ASN A 123 14.62 -4.71 -22.74
N ALA A 124 15.62 -4.30 -23.50
CA ALA A 124 15.69 -2.98 -24.14
C ALA A 124 14.45 -2.64 -25.00
N ALA A 125 13.84 -3.65 -25.65
CA ALA A 125 12.65 -3.43 -26.48
C ALA A 125 11.36 -3.18 -25.69
N THR A 126 11.28 -3.69 -24.46
CA THR A 126 10.08 -3.60 -23.60
C THR A 126 10.25 -2.69 -22.39
N LYS A 127 11.45 -2.24 -22.11
CA LYS A 127 11.78 -1.38 -20.99
C LYS A 127 10.92 -0.11 -20.96
N LEU A 128 10.36 0.19 -19.81
CA LEU A 128 9.50 1.37 -19.63
C LEU A 128 10.23 2.53 -18.94
N ILE A 129 11.21 2.25 -18.08
CA ILE A 129 11.85 3.24 -17.20
C ILE A 129 13.23 3.62 -17.74
N VAL A 130 13.44 4.93 -17.94
CA VAL A 130 14.76 5.50 -18.26
C VAL A 130 15.53 5.80 -16.99
N LYS A 131 14.88 6.46 -16.03
CA LYS A 131 15.49 6.96 -14.80
C LYS A 131 14.54 6.80 -13.63
N ALA A 132 15.09 6.50 -12.48
CA ALA A 132 14.37 6.41 -11.22
C ALA A 132 15.09 7.24 -10.15
N HIS A 133 14.37 8.17 -9.55
CA HIS A 133 14.79 8.84 -8.33
C HIS A 133 14.06 8.26 -7.14
N ASN A 134 14.77 8.17 -6.03
CA ASN A 134 14.23 7.76 -4.75
C ASN A 134 14.54 8.81 -3.70
N ILE A 135 13.53 9.25 -2.97
CA ILE A 135 13.67 10.15 -1.84
C ILE A 135 13.12 9.45 -0.61
N ASP A 136 14.03 9.10 0.30
CA ASP A 136 13.68 8.50 1.58
C ASP A 136 13.27 9.61 2.56
N MET A 137 12.13 9.42 3.24
CA MET A 137 11.55 10.42 4.11
C MET A 137 11.09 9.80 5.43
N VAL A 138 11.23 10.56 6.50
CA VAL A 138 10.63 10.25 7.81
C VAL A 138 9.61 11.35 8.14
N PRO A 139 8.49 11.02 8.82
CA PRO A 139 7.56 12.04 9.27
C PRO A 139 8.28 13.05 10.17
N ASN A 140 8.01 14.34 9.96
CA ASN A 140 8.41 15.34 10.92
C ASN A 140 7.50 15.23 12.15
N GLY A 141 8.06 14.91 13.32
CA GLY A 141 7.37 14.44 14.53
C GLY A 141 6.20 15.29 15.05
N ASN A 142 6.02 16.52 14.53
CA ASN A 142 4.91 17.40 14.92
C ASN A 142 3.73 17.36 13.93
N TYR A 143 3.84 16.62 12.83
CA TYR A 143 2.80 16.52 11.81
C TYR A 143 2.30 15.09 11.72
N THR A 144 1.01 14.95 11.75
CA THR A 144 0.36 13.64 11.59
C THR A 144 0.73 13.06 10.23
N ALA A 145 1.26 11.85 10.24
CA ALA A 145 1.47 11.09 9.00
C ALA A 145 0.16 11.05 8.19
N ILE A 146 0.28 10.99 6.88
CA ILE A 146 -0.88 10.81 6.00
C ILE A 146 -1.67 9.60 6.52
N GLN A 147 -2.89 9.85 6.98
CA GLN A 147 -3.78 8.78 7.41
C GLN A 147 -4.40 8.17 6.15
N ILE A 148 -3.99 6.95 5.84
CA ILE A 148 -4.64 6.18 4.80
C ILE A 148 -5.84 5.52 5.46
N VAL A 149 -7.01 6.06 5.17
CA VAL A 149 -8.28 5.42 5.53
C VAL A 149 -8.48 4.29 4.53
N PRO A 150 -8.75 3.06 4.99
CA PRO A 150 -9.00 1.92 4.11
C PRO A 150 -10.28 2.10 3.28
#